data_6c9c18af2d6f462152a35ea9a451ee4f
#
_entry.id   6c9c18af2d6f462152a35ea9a451ee4f
#
_cell.length_a   1.000
_cell.length_b   1.000
_cell.length_c   1.000
_cell.angle_alpha   90.00
_cell.angle_beta   90.00
_cell.angle_gamma   90.00
#
_symmetry.space_group_name_H-M   'P 1'
#
loop_
_entity.id
_entity.type
_entity.pdbx_description
1 polymer ?
#
loop_
_entity_poly.entity_id
_entity_poly.type
_entity_poly.pdbx_seq_one_letter_code
_entity_poly.pdbx_strand_id
1 'polypeptide(L)'
;MKKSKGPLWPRFIKRFYGINGALDEYREQEVNRIGNKLFILLFLFEFISTTLTFLLSTVWKVSAEIFLYCNAFVIIFVMPMVMMTMLTNKDLQGPLEVPRDKLEKERQKAKKKGWLNGVVFAIFMLVFNMFSKWQEGENPLEILFNPLFLSIFSIFIFSGFIFGAIMGSMAASQIDPEKN
;
A
#
# COMPACT_ATOMS: atom_id res chain seq x y z
N MET A 1 35.56 -3.42 -4.87
CA MET A 1 34.70 -4.22 -5.75
C MET A 1 33.29 -3.58 -5.77
N LYS A 2 32.85 -2.97 -6.86
CA LYS A 2 31.45 -2.51 -7.01
C LYS A 2 30.56 -3.74 -7.11
N LYS A 3 29.72 -4.00 -6.08
CA LYS A 3 28.64 -4.99 -6.19
C LYS A 3 27.77 -4.60 -7.37
N SER A 4 27.75 -5.40 -8.43
CA SER A 4 26.83 -5.22 -9.54
C SER A 4 25.41 -5.21 -8.95
N LYS A 5 24.68 -4.14 -9.21
CA LYS A 5 23.28 -4.09 -8.83
C LYS A 5 22.56 -5.11 -9.69
N GLY A 6 22.21 -6.26 -9.14
CA GLY A 6 21.43 -7.29 -9.86
C GLY A 6 20.16 -6.73 -10.52
N PRO A 7 19.47 -7.48 -11.38
CA PRO A 7 18.37 -7.00 -12.21
C PRO A 7 17.30 -6.27 -11.37
N LEU A 8 16.69 -5.23 -11.95
CA LEU A 8 15.74 -4.35 -11.26
C LEU A 8 14.45 -5.08 -10.89
N TRP A 9 14.01 -6.02 -11.73
CA TRP A 9 12.75 -6.72 -11.58
C TRP A 9 12.64 -7.56 -10.30
N PRO A 10 13.59 -8.44 -9.95
CA PRO A 10 13.57 -9.16 -8.68
C PRO A 10 13.57 -8.26 -7.45
N ARG A 11 14.23 -7.10 -7.51
CA ARG A 11 14.21 -6.13 -6.42
C ARG A 11 12.84 -5.48 -6.26
N PHE A 12 12.19 -5.16 -7.38
CA PHE A 12 10.83 -4.63 -7.39
C PHE A 12 9.86 -5.63 -6.80
N ILE A 13 9.89 -6.89 -7.26
CA ILE A 13 9.06 -8.00 -6.75
C ILE A 13 9.24 -8.15 -5.23
N LYS A 14 10.48 -8.27 -4.77
CA LYS A 14 10.76 -8.39 -3.33
C LYS A 14 10.17 -7.22 -2.52
N ARG A 15 10.31 -6.01 -3.02
CA ARG A 15 9.80 -4.83 -2.34
C ARG A 15 8.28 -4.76 -2.37
N PHE A 16 7.68 -5.11 -3.50
CA PHE A 16 6.22 -5.08 -3.69
C PHE A 16 5.51 -6.11 -2.81
N TYR A 17 6.03 -7.34 -2.75
CA TYR A 17 5.47 -8.41 -1.93
C TYR A 17 6.00 -8.43 -0.49
N GLY A 18 6.89 -7.54 -0.11
CA GLY A 18 7.45 -7.48 1.25
C GLY A 18 8.28 -8.71 1.64
N ILE A 19 8.95 -9.37 0.68
CA ILE A 19 9.71 -10.60 0.91
C ILE A 19 11.04 -10.28 1.56
N ASN A 20 11.29 -10.88 2.71
CA ASN A 20 12.55 -10.80 3.44
C ASN A 20 13.53 -11.90 2.97
N GLY A 21 14.85 -11.60 3.02
CA GLY A 21 15.88 -12.57 2.64
C GLY A 21 16.12 -12.71 1.14
N ALA A 22 16.69 -13.84 0.69
CA ALA A 22 16.93 -14.14 -0.71
C ALA A 22 15.63 -14.55 -1.41
N LEU A 23 15.48 -14.15 -2.67
CA LEU A 23 14.42 -14.67 -3.53
C LEU A 23 14.99 -15.93 -4.20
N ASP A 24 14.83 -17.07 -3.56
CA ASP A 24 15.16 -18.36 -4.11
C ASP A 24 14.10 -18.84 -5.14
N GLU A 25 14.39 -19.88 -5.86
CA GLU A 25 13.51 -20.38 -6.92
C GLU A 25 12.13 -20.78 -6.39
N TYR A 26 12.05 -21.36 -5.19
CA TYR A 26 10.79 -21.73 -4.55
C TYR A 26 9.93 -20.48 -4.24
N ARG A 27 10.53 -19.48 -3.61
CA ARG A 27 9.82 -18.23 -3.28
C ARG A 27 9.39 -17.48 -4.54
N GLU A 28 10.20 -17.48 -5.58
CA GLU A 28 9.85 -16.86 -6.86
C GLU A 28 8.64 -17.54 -7.51
N GLN A 29 8.62 -18.89 -7.52
CA GLN A 29 7.48 -19.65 -8.04
C GLN A 29 6.19 -19.40 -7.25
N GLU A 30 6.25 -19.42 -5.91
CA GLU A 30 5.07 -19.17 -5.08
C GLU A 30 4.57 -17.71 -5.23
N VAL A 31 5.46 -16.72 -5.32
CA VAL A 31 5.09 -15.34 -5.60
C VAL A 31 4.41 -15.21 -6.95
N ASN A 32 4.95 -15.83 -7.99
CA ASN A 32 4.34 -15.81 -9.31
C ASN A 32 2.96 -16.49 -9.31
N ARG A 33 2.81 -17.60 -8.56
CA ARG A 33 1.52 -18.28 -8.37
C ARG A 33 0.49 -17.40 -7.66
N ILE A 34 0.90 -16.69 -6.61
CA ILE A 34 0.04 -15.73 -5.90
C ILE A 34 -0.32 -14.57 -6.83
N GLY A 35 0.66 -14.00 -7.51
CA GLY A 35 0.44 -12.91 -8.47
C GLY A 35 -0.55 -13.27 -9.57
N ASN A 36 -0.44 -14.48 -10.12
CA ASN A 36 -1.39 -14.96 -11.13
C ASN A 36 -2.81 -15.14 -10.58
N LYS A 37 -2.96 -15.67 -9.36
CA LYS A 37 -4.28 -15.77 -8.71
C LYS A 37 -4.88 -14.39 -8.45
N LEU A 38 -4.11 -13.45 -7.95
CA LEU A 38 -4.55 -12.09 -7.70
C LEU A 38 -4.96 -11.39 -9.01
N PHE A 39 -4.19 -11.60 -10.08
CA PHE A 39 -4.52 -11.07 -11.40
C PHE A 39 -5.87 -11.61 -11.90
N ILE A 40 -6.09 -12.92 -11.81
CA ILE A 40 -7.37 -13.53 -12.23
C ILE A 40 -8.54 -12.99 -11.40
N LEU A 41 -8.37 -12.91 -10.08
CA LEU A 41 -9.41 -12.35 -9.19
C LEU A 41 -9.72 -10.91 -9.53
N LEU A 42 -8.70 -10.08 -9.71
CA LEU A 42 -8.85 -8.68 -10.08
C LEU A 42 -9.51 -8.54 -11.46
N PHE A 43 -9.05 -9.31 -12.44
CA PHE A 43 -9.62 -9.29 -13.79
C PHE A 43 -11.10 -9.63 -13.79
N LEU A 44 -11.50 -10.71 -13.08
CA LEU A 44 -12.91 -11.11 -12.97
C LEU A 44 -13.73 -10.03 -12.25
N PHE A 45 -13.21 -9.48 -11.17
CA PHE A 45 -13.87 -8.41 -10.43
C PHE A 45 -14.08 -7.18 -11.33
N GLU A 46 -13.04 -6.71 -12.00
CA GLU A 46 -13.12 -5.54 -12.89
C GLU A 46 -14.07 -5.78 -14.08
N PHE A 47 -14.01 -6.96 -14.66
CA PHE A 47 -14.92 -7.33 -15.76
C PHE A 47 -16.38 -7.30 -15.32
N ILE A 48 -16.69 -7.90 -14.16
CA ILE A 48 -18.05 -7.95 -13.63
C ILE A 48 -18.52 -6.55 -13.21
N SER A 49 -17.69 -5.82 -12.43
CA SER A 49 -18.06 -4.50 -11.91
C SER A 49 -18.25 -3.48 -13.03
N THR A 50 -17.39 -3.48 -14.05
CA THR A 50 -17.50 -2.60 -15.22
C THR A 50 -18.77 -2.92 -16.02
N THR A 51 -19.05 -4.21 -16.26
CA THR A 51 -20.27 -4.64 -16.97
C THR A 51 -21.52 -4.24 -16.21
N LEU A 52 -21.56 -4.45 -14.89
CA LEU A 52 -22.67 -4.03 -14.03
C LEU A 52 -22.82 -2.50 -14.03
N THR A 53 -21.72 -1.75 -13.93
CA THR A 53 -21.75 -0.28 -13.99
C THR A 53 -22.39 0.20 -15.28
N PHE A 54 -21.97 -0.37 -16.42
CA PHE A 54 -22.53 -0.03 -17.73
C PHE A 54 -24.04 -0.31 -17.80
N LEU A 55 -24.48 -1.50 -17.38
CA LEU A 55 -25.88 -1.89 -17.40
C LEU A 55 -26.74 -1.02 -16.46
N LEU A 56 -26.28 -0.84 -15.21
CA LEU A 56 -27.05 -0.10 -14.19
C LEU A 56 -27.10 1.40 -14.48
N SER A 57 -26.04 1.99 -15.00
CA SER A 57 -26.03 3.39 -15.40
C SER A 57 -26.94 3.67 -16.59
N THR A 58 -27.04 2.72 -17.53
CA THR A 58 -27.85 2.87 -18.73
C THR A 58 -29.33 2.63 -18.44
N VAL A 59 -29.67 1.58 -17.67
CA VAL A 59 -31.06 1.15 -17.41
C VAL A 59 -31.67 1.90 -16.24
N TRP A 60 -30.94 2.05 -15.12
CA TRP A 60 -31.49 2.61 -13.88
C TRP A 60 -30.94 3.98 -13.51
N LYS A 61 -30.12 4.59 -14.38
CA LYS A 61 -29.49 5.90 -14.15
C LYS A 61 -28.75 6.00 -12.80
N VAL A 62 -28.23 4.88 -12.31
CA VAL A 62 -27.38 4.87 -11.11
C VAL A 62 -26.09 5.60 -11.42
N SER A 63 -25.65 6.44 -10.49
CA SER A 63 -24.41 7.20 -10.67
C SER A 63 -23.21 6.29 -10.86
N ALA A 64 -22.46 6.46 -11.94
CA ALA A 64 -21.21 5.74 -12.17
C ALA A 64 -20.13 6.04 -11.11
N GLU A 65 -20.26 7.16 -10.39
CA GLU A 65 -19.35 7.54 -9.30
C GLU A 65 -19.38 6.53 -8.15
N ILE A 66 -20.55 5.98 -7.81
CA ILE A 66 -20.70 4.97 -6.75
C ILE A 66 -19.84 3.75 -7.10
N PHE A 67 -19.87 3.30 -8.35
CA PHE A 67 -19.06 2.17 -8.80
C PHE A 67 -17.57 2.51 -8.80
N LEU A 68 -17.20 3.74 -9.16
CA LEU A 68 -15.82 4.21 -9.09
C LEU A 68 -15.28 4.14 -7.66
N TYR A 69 -16.03 4.61 -6.67
CA TYR A 69 -15.65 4.51 -5.26
C TYR A 69 -15.57 3.06 -4.76
N CYS A 70 -16.52 2.19 -5.17
CA CYS A 70 -16.48 0.77 -4.84
C CYS A 70 -15.24 0.09 -5.43
N ASN A 71 -14.93 0.34 -6.71
CA ASN A 71 -13.75 -0.21 -7.35
C ASN A 71 -12.46 0.29 -6.69
N ALA A 72 -12.36 1.59 -6.42
CA ALA A 72 -11.23 2.16 -5.71
C ALA A 72 -11.04 1.53 -4.32
N PHE A 73 -12.13 1.31 -3.58
CA PHE A 73 -12.07 0.64 -2.28
C PHE A 73 -11.53 -0.80 -2.39
N VAL A 74 -12.05 -1.57 -3.36
CA VAL A 74 -11.58 -2.96 -3.56
C VAL A 74 -10.10 -3.00 -3.96
N ILE A 75 -9.67 -2.17 -4.90
CA ILE A 75 -8.28 -2.15 -5.39
C ILE A 75 -7.31 -1.69 -4.30
N ILE A 76 -7.67 -0.66 -3.53
CA ILE A 76 -6.77 -0.03 -2.55
C ILE A 76 -6.73 -0.80 -1.22
N PHE A 77 -7.84 -1.40 -0.79
CA PHE A 77 -7.95 -2.03 0.52
C PHE A 77 -8.10 -3.55 0.44
N VAL A 78 -9.05 -4.06 -0.35
CA VAL A 78 -9.35 -5.49 -0.37
C VAL A 78 -8.25 -6.29 -1.05
N MET A 79 -7.78 -5.87 -2.21
CA MET A 79 -6.75 -6.61 -2.95
C MET A 79 -5.41 -6.70 -2.22
N PRO A 80 -4.86 -5.62 -1.62
CA PRO A 80 -3.67 -5.73 -0.77
C PRO A 80 -3.88 -6.61 0.45
N MET A 81 -5.05 -6.59 1.09
CA MET A 81 -5.36 -7.45 2.23
C MET A 81 -5.36 -8.94 1.83
N VAL A 82 -5.99 -9.28 0.69
CA VAL A 82 -5.98 -10.65 0.14
C VAL A 82 -4.55 -11.08 -0.20
N MET A 83 -3.77 -10.19 -0.83
CA MET A 83 -2.36 -10.43 -1.15
C MET A 83 -1.55 -10.73 0.11
N MET A 84 -1.66 -9.90 1.14
CA MET A 84 -0.95 -10.09 2.41
C MET A 84 -1.33 -11.42 3.07
N THR A 85 -2.61 -11.78 3.10
CA THR A 85 -3.08 -13.05 3.64
C THR A 85 -2.49 -14.25 2.88
N MET A 86 -2.45 -14.19 1.54
CA MET A 86 -1.86 -15.26 0.73
C MET A 86 -0.35 -15.42 0.98
N LEU A 87 0.37 -14.31 1.13
CA LEU A 87 1.81 -14.30 1.38
C LEU A 87 2.13 -14.85 2.78
N THR A 88 1.36 -14.44 3.80
CA THR A 88 1.52 -14.92 5.18
C THR A 88 1.23 -16.41 5.29
N ASN A 89 0.18 -16.91 4.65
CA ASN A 89 -0.18 -18.33 4.65
C ASN A 89 0.89 -19.22 4.00
N LYS A 90 1.77 -18.66 3.18
CA LYS A 90 2.88 -19.37 2.52
C LYS A 90 4.24 -19.12 3.18
N ASP A 91 4.25 -18.41 4.29
CA ASP A 91 5.46 -18.01 5.03
C ASP A 91 6.53 -17.30 4.15
N LEU A 92 6.06 -16.63 3.08
CA LEU A 92 6.94 -15.96 2.14
C LEU A 92 7.49 -14.64 2.69
N GLN A 93 6.79 -14.07 3.67
CA GLN A 93 7.17 -12.84 4.36
C GLN A 93 7.96 -13.09 5.65
N GLY A 94 8.46 -14.31 5.86
CA GLY A 94 9.09 -14.77 7.08
C GLY A 94 9.88 -13.70 7.84
N PRO A 95 10.06 -13.84 9.16
CA PRO A 95 10.71 -12.83 9.96
C PRO A 95 12.10 -12.49 9.39
N LEU A 96 12.45 -11.22 9.39
CA LEU A 96 13.80 -10.80 9.05
C LEU A 96 14.73 -11.19 10.21
N GLU A 97 15.48 -12.29 10.06
CA GLU A 97 16.45 -12.70 11.06
C GLU A 97 17.65 -11.74 11.05
N VAL A 98 17.94 -11.20 12.20
CA VAL A 98 19.02 -10.21 12.38
C VAL A 98 19.86 -10.59 13.59
N PRO A 99 21.20 -10.45 13.54
CA PRO A 99 22.08 -10.65 14.69
C PRO A 99 21.57 -9.88 15.91
N ARG A 100 21.62 -10.50 17.10
CA ARG A 100 21.07 -9.93 18.34
C ARG A 100 21.59 -8.54 18.67
N ASP A 101 22.86 -8.27 18.36
CA ASP A 101 23.49 -6.96 18.55
C ASP A 101 22.88 -5.85 17.68
N LYS A 102 22.20 -6.19 16.57
CA LYS A 102 21.60 -5.23 15.63
C LYS A 102 20.09 -5.16 15.71
N LEU A 103 19.45 -6.05 16.49
CA LEU A 103 18.00 -6.21 16.55
C LEU A 103 17.27 -4.87 16.83
N GLU A 104 17.64 -4.20 17.93
CA GLU A 104 17.01 -2.94 18.31
C GLU A 104 17.20 -1.84 17.25
N LYS A 105 18.41 -1.77 16.66
CA LYS A 105 18.70 -0.80 15.61
C LYS A 105 17.83 -1.02 14.37
N GLU A 106 17.65 -2.25 13.95
CA GLU A 106 16.81 -2.56 12.78
C GLU A 106 15.31 -2.35 13.08
N ARG A 107 14.84 -2.68 14.28
CA ARG A 107 13.48 -2.37 14.72
C ARG A 107 13.21 -0.86 14.76
N GLN A 108 14.15 -0.07 15.26
CA GLN A 108 14.04 1.40 15.24
C GLN A 108 14.02 1.96 13.82
N LYS A 109 14.83 1.40 12.90
CA LYS A 109 14.79 1.79 11.49
C LYS A 109 13.43 1.46 10.85
N ALA A 110 12.86 0.30 11.15
CA ALA A 110 11.54 -0.09 10.65
C ALA A 110 10.46 0.89 11.15
N LYS A 111 10.46 1.23 12.44
CA LYS A 111 9.55 2.24 13.00
C LYS A 111 9.74 3.60 12.33
N LYS A 112 10.96 4.07 12.19
CA LYS A 112 11.27 5.35 11.51
C LYS A 112 10.78 5.36 10.05
N LYS A 113 10.94 4.24 9.33
CA LYS A 113 10.45 4.09 7.97
C LYS A 113 8.90 4.12 7.92
N GLY A 114 8.23 3.49 8.89
CA GLY A 114 6.79 3.58 9.04
C GLY A 114 6.32 5.04 9.21
N TRP A 115 6.96 5.80 10.07
CA TRP A 115 6.70 7.22 10.25
C TRP A 115 6.87 8.02 8.95
N LEU A 116 7.95 7.77 8.22
CA LEU A 116 8.18 8.43 6.94
C LEU A 116 7.08 8.10 5.92
N ASN A 117 6.64 6.85 5.86
CA ASN A 117 5.52 6.45 5.00
C ASN A 117 4.21 7.14 5.41
N GLY A 118 3.96 7.33 6.70
CA GLY A 118 2.82 8.08 7.22
C GLY A 118 2.83 9.54 6.77
N VAL A 119 4.00 10.20 6.83
CA VAL A 119 4.17 11.58 6.34
C VAL A 119 3.93 11.65 4.82
N VAL A 120 4.50 10.71 4.05
CA VAL A 120 4.30 10.65 2.60
C VAL A 120 2.81 10.46 2.28
N PHE A 121 2.11 9.60 3.02
CA PHE A 121 0.66 9.41 2.87
C PHE A 121 -0.12 10.70 3.14
N ALA A 122 0.20 11.40 4.23
CA ALA A 122 -0.46 12.66 4.58
C ALA A 122 -0.26 13.73 3.48
N ILE A 123 0.97 13.87 2.95
CA ILE A 123 1.27 14.78 1.84
C ILE A 123 0.50 14.38 0.58
N PHE A 124 0.45 13.09 0.25
CA PHE A 124 -0.30 12.60 -0.90
C PHE A 124 -1.79 12.95 -0.80
N MET A 125 -2.40 12.71 0.36
CA MET A 125 -3.81 13.05 0.59
C MET A 125 -4.08 14.55 0.52
N LEU A 126 -3.15 15.36 0.99
CA LEU A 126 -3.24 16.81 0.89
C LEU A 126 -3.20 17.28 -0.58
N VAL A 127 -2.21 16.81 -1.35
CA VAL A 127 -2.09 17.16 -2.77
C VAL A 127 -3.32 16.70 -3.55
N PHE A 128 -3.83 15.51 -3.25
CA PHE A 128 -5.05 14.99 -3.88
C PHE A 128 -6.28 15.87 -3.57
N ASN A 129 -6.43 16.28 -2.31
CA ASN A 129 -7.54 17.15 -1.91
C ASN A 129 -7.43 18.53 -2.57
N MET A 130 -6.22 19.11 -2.63
CA MET A 130 -6.00 20.38 -3.34
C MET A 130 -6.34 20.26 -4.83
N PHE A 131 -5.96 19.15 -5.47
CA PHE A 131 -6.24 18.89 -6.88
C PHE A 131 -7.75 18.79 -7.13
N SER A 132 -8.49 18.11 -6.26
CA SER A 132 -9.95 17.99 -6.33
C SER A 132 -10.61 19.38 -6.26
N LYS A 133 -10.23 20.19 -5.31
CA LYS A 133 -10.73 21.55 -5.14
C LYS A 133 -10.40 22.47 -6.32
N TRP A 134 -9.20 22.34 -6.85
CA TRP A 134 -8.82 23.08 -8.05
C TRP A 134 -9.68 22.71 -9.25
N GLN A 135 -10.05 21.45 -9.41
CA GLN A 135 -11.00 21.01 -10.46
C GLN A 135 -12.40 21.62 -10.28
N GLU A 136 -12.81 21.90 -9.04
CA GLU A 136 -14.06 22.61 -8.72
C GLU A 136 -13.98 24.12 -9.04
N GLY A 137 -12.81 24.61 -9.51
CA GLY A 137 -12.59 25.99 -9.90
C GLY A 137 -12.09 26.89 -8.77
N GLU A 138 -11.76 26.33 -7.60
CA GLU A 138 -11.20 27.09 -6.49
C GLU A 138 -9.73 27.47 -6.76
N ASN A 139 -9.32 28.66 -6.34
CA ASN A 139 -7.94 29.10 -6.46
C ASN A 139 -7.05 28.33 -5.47
N PRO A 140 -5.94 27.69 -5.91
CA PRO A 140 -5.05 26.91 -5.02
C PRO A 140 -4.54 27.70 -3.82
N LEU A 141 -4.30 29.00 -3.95
CA LEU A 141 -3.85 29.85 -2.84
C LEU A 141 -4.96 30.11 -1.82
N GLU A 142 -6.20 30.28 -2.27
CA GLU A 142 -7.36 30.48 -1.37
C GLU A 142 -7.69 29.17 -0.62
N ILE A 143 -7.52 28.02 -1.27
CA ILE A 143 -7.67 26.70 -0.65
C ILE A 143 -6.75 26.56 0.56
N LEU A 144 -5.47 26.93 0.43
CA LEU A 144 -4.48 26.80 1.50
C LEU A 144 -4.83 27.61 2.77
N PHE A 145 -5.52 28.74 2.61
CA PHE A 145 -5.92 29.61 3.74
C PHE A 145 -7.35 29.38 4.20
N ASN A 146 -8.08 28.45 3.58
CA ASN A 146 -9.44 28.13 3.98
C ASN A 146 -9.46 27.38 5.32
N PRO A 147 -10.20 27.85 6.36
CA PRO A 147 -10.26 27.16 7.66
C PRO A 147 -10.74 25.72 7.60
N LEU A 148 -11.67 25.39 6.69
CA LEU A 148 -12.13 24.02 6.47
C LEU A 148 -11.01 23.15 5.91
N PHE A 149 -10.23 23.66 4.96
CA PHE A 149 -9.08 22.95 4.41
C PHE A 149 -8.02 22.70 5.48
N LEU A 150 -7.72 23.68 6.34
CA LEU A 150 -6.79 23.52 7.45
C LEU A 150 -7.27 22.46 8.46
N SER A 151 -8.57 22.36 8.70
CA SER A 151 -9.15 21.32 9.55
C SER A 151 -8.98 19.91 8.91
N ILE A 152 -9.30 19.79 7.63
CA ILE A 152 -9.12 18.54 6.85
C ILE A 152 -7.64 18.14 6.81
N PHE A 153 -6.75 19.11 6.61
CA PHE A 153 -5.31 18.90 6.63
C PHE A 153 -4.83 18.36 7.98
N SER A 154 -5.33 18.88 9.08
CA SER A 154 -5.01 18.39 10.43
C SER A 154 -5.45 16.93 10.60
N ILE A 155 -6.61 16.55 10.06
CA ILE A 155 -7.10 15.15 10.06
C ILE A 155 -6.16 14.25 9.24
N PHE A 156 -5.71 14.68 8.08
CA PHE A 156 -4.78 13.88 7.25
C PHE A 156 -3.41 13.71 7.92
N ILE A 157 -2.88 14.77 8.55
CA ILE A 157 -1.65 14.65 9.34
C ILE A 157 -1.82 13.63 10.45
N PHE A 158 -2.88 13.75 11.25
CA PHE A 158 -3.14 12.85 12.38
C PHE A 158 -3.34 11.39 11.90
N SER A 159 -4.10 11.19 10.83
CA SER A 159 -4.30 9.88 10.21
C SER A 159 -2.99 9.29 9.68
N GLY A 160 -2.14 10.12 9.05
CA GLY A 160 -0.82 9.73 8.58
C GLY A 160 0.10 9.30 9.72
N PHE A 161 0.06 9.99 10.86
CA PHE A 161 0.80 9.61 12.06
C PHE A 161 0.34 8.26 12.61
N ILE A 162 -0.96 8.04 12.77
CA ILE A 162 -1.53 6.77 13.24
C ILE A 162 -1.15 5.64 12.28
N PHE A 163 -1.36 5.84 10.99
CA PHE A 163 -1.01 4.87 9.96
C PHE A 163 0.48 4.54 9.97
N GLY A 164 1.34 5.57 10.03
CA GLY A 164 2.79 5.40 10.11
C GLY A 164 3.24 4.65 11.36
N ALA A 165 2.65 4.93 12.51
CA ALA A 165 2.95 4.24 13.76
C ALA A 165 2.54 2.76 13.72
N ILE A 166 1.35 2.45 13.19
CA ILE A 166 0.85 1.08 13.04
C ILE A 166 1.76 0.30 12.09
N MET A 167 1.99 0.83 10.88
CA MET A 167 2.84 0.17 9.87
C MET A 167 4.28 -0.02 10.34
N GLY A 168 4.85 0.98 11.03
CA GLY A 168 6.18 0.89 11.61
C GLY A 168 6.28 -0.15 12.73
N SER A 169 5.25 -0.26 13.57
CA SER A 169 5.19 -1.27 14.64
C SER A 169 5.03 -2.68 14.08
N MET A 170 4.16 -2.86 13.09
CA MET A 170 3.99 -4.15 12.40
C MET A 170 5.28 -4.58 11.69
N ALA A 171 5.95 -3.67 10.99
CA ALA A 171 7.22 -3.98 10.35
C ALA A 171 8.33 -4.32 11.38
N ALA A 172 8.34 -3.66 12.52
CA ALA A 172 9.30 -3.94 13.58
C ALA A 172 9.04 -5.28 14.28
N SER A 173 7.77 -5.71 14.41
CA SER A 173 7.42 -7.01 14.99
C SER A 173 7.81 -8.21 14.12
N GLN A 174 8.04 -7.99 12.82
CA GLN A 174 8.52 -9.03 11.89
C GLN A 174 10.06 -9.21 11.90
N ILE A 175 10.77 -8.48 12.77
CA ILE A 175 12.21 -8.60 12.89
C ILE A 175 12.54 -9.44 14.12
N ASP A 176 13.09 -10.63 13.89
CA ASP A 176 13.45 -11.58 14.93
C ASP A 176 14.98 -11.73 15.08
N PRO A 177 15.44 -12.11 16.28
CA PRO A 177 16.84 -12.44 16.46
C PRO A 177 17.16 -13.74 15.73
N GLU A 178 18.35 -13.79 15.13
CA GLU A 178 18.90 -15.00 14.51
C GLU A 178 18.89 -16.15 15.52
N LYS A 179 18.31 -17.29 15.09
CA LYS A 179 18.27 -18.52 15.89
C LYS A 179 19.65 -19.18 15.77
N ASN A 180 20.35 -19.31 16.90
CA ASN A 180 21.60 -20.05 17.00
C ASN A 180 21.35 -21.55 16.81
#